data_6006c2bfd2e866e4403775ba3fbab497
#
_entry.id   6006c2bfd2e866e4403775ba3fbab497
#
_cell.length_a   1.000
_cell.length_b   1.000
_cell.length_c   1.000
_cell.angle_alpha   90.00
_cell.angle_beta   90.00
_cell.angle_gamma   90.00
#
_symmetry.space_group_name_H-M   'P 1'
#
loop_
_entity.id
_entity.type
_entity.pdbx_description
1 polymer ?
#
loop_
_entity_poly.entity_id
_entity_poly.type
_entity_poly.pdbx_seq_one_letter_code
_entity_poly.pdbx_strand_id
1 'polypeptide(L)'
;MRPRAITVCLALGVFSCPVVTAQQPLAPPGAAVAAVDDQRLVLSTDGSTLSGGSGGGGGSVTWLRNIGSDAAIGAGADYQQVANAHWTTGTASGSLALGQGEAKPHIYVEVHEGAGDVGTHAFHYSLAAAGVLGALTPRLSVQLEERRIDIDTSHGNLPKLGLSFQATPQLLASASYAYSLGGNLGTKLTTVRLDYSAKSFSGLLGAVWGPAAPAVFDLIGQVVRPGPSLKEGFAGIGKAVGRTQWLLVGDYQDVEGTRRTSVTLACTVHLPARGQPQ
;
A
#
# COMPACT_ATOMS: atom_id res chain seq x y z
N MET A 1 -23.60 1.52 -34.22
CA MET A 1 -23.13 2.01 -32.93
C MET A 1 -22.05 1.03 -32.46
N ARG A 2 -20.78 1.44 -32.41
CA ARG A 2 -19.70 0.60 -31.88
C ARG A 2 -19.74 0.71 -30.37
N PRO A 3 -19.78 -0.42 -29.61
CA PRO A 3 -19.67 -0.35 -28.18
C PRO A 3 -18.29 0.22 -27.83
N ARG A 4 -18.28 1.34 -27.08
CA ARG A 4 -17.05 1.86 -26.49
C ARG A 4 -16.60 0.84 -25.46
N ALA A 5 -15.47 0.20 -25.68
CA ALA A 5 -14.80 -0.63 -24.69
C ALA A 5 -14.53 0.23 -23.47
N ILE A 6 -15.17 -0.09 -22.35
CA ILE A 6 -14.86 0.49 -21.05
C ILE A 6 -13.62 -0.25 -20.57
N THR A 7 -12.45 0.33 -20.81
CA THR A 7 -11.20 -0.14 -20.23
C THR A 7 -11.27 0.16 -18.72
N VAL A 8 -11.66 -0.84 -17.94
CA VAL A 8 -11.59 -0.75 -16.47
C VAL A 8 -10.13 -0.98 -16.11
N CYS A 9 -9.39 0.12 -15.91
CA CYS A 9 -8.11 0.02 -15.23
C CYS A 9 -8.39 -0.44 -13.79
N LEU A 10 -8.24 -1.72 -13.52
CA LEU A 10 -7.90 -2.21 -12.20
C LEU A 10 -6.47 -1.70 -11.90
N ALA A 11 -6.33 -0.39 -11.71
CA ALA A 11 -5.22 0.12 -10.92
C ALA A 11 -5.45 -0.50 -9.56
N LEU A 12 -4.85 -1.66 -9.41
CA LEU A 12 -4.96 -2.50 -8.25
C LEU A 12 -5.04 -1.64 -7.02
N GLY A 13 -6.04 -1.89 -6.22
CA GLY A 13 -6.06 -1.51 -4.83
C GLY A 13 -4.77 -1.88 -4.07
N VAL A 14 -3.92 -2.70 -4.66
CA VAL A 14 -2.53 -2.94 -4.29
C VAL A 14 -1.72 -1.65 -4.22
N PHE A 15 -2.07 -0.60 -4.96
CA PHE A 15 -1.39 0.69 -4.89
C PHE A 15 -2.20 1.77 -4.15
N SER A 16 -3.50 1.65 -4.01
CA SER A 16 -4.31 2.66 -3.32
C SER A 16 -4.60 2.34 -1.85
N CYS A 17 -4.53 1.09 -1.43
CA CYS A 17 -4.72 0.73 -0.02
C CYS A 17 -3.43 0.56 0.80
N PRO A 18 -2.24 0.36 0.21
CA PRO A 18 -1.02 0.19 1.00
C PRO A 18 -0.57 1.45 1.74
N VAL A 19 -1.19 2.61 1.52
CA VAL A 19 -0.92 3.81 2.33
C VAL A 19 -1.17 3.57 3.81
N VAL A 20 -2.07 2.65 4.15
CA VAL A 20 -2.41 2.37 5.56
C VAL A 20 -1.69 1.12 6.10
N THR A 21 -1.39 0.13 5.26
CA THR A 21 -0.88 -1.16 5.76
C THR A 21 0.59 -1.44 5.49
N ALA A 22 1.10 -1.15 4.30
CA ALA A 22 2.46 -1.55 3.93
C ALA A 22 3.54 -0.50 4.21
N GLN A 23 3.15 0.74 4.43
CA GLN A 23 4.07 1.80 4.81
C GLN A 23 3.61 2.46 6.11
N GLN A 24 3.63 1.70 7.23
CA GLN A 24 3.96 2.42 8.45
C GLN A 24 5.25 3.18 8.13
N PRO A 25 5.27 4.51 8.30
CA PRO A 25 6.55 5.19 8.36
C PRO A 25 7.33 4.39 9.40
N LEU A 26 8.40 3.74 8.96
CA LEU A 26 9.31 3.12 9.89
C LEU A 26 9.59 4.18 10.91
N ALA A 27 9.28 3.85 12.15
CA ALA A 27 9.53 4.78 13.23
C ALA A 27 10.95 5.30 13.03
N PRO A 28 11.16 6.61 12.93
CA PRO A 28 12.48 7.14 12.70
C PRO A 28 13.41 6.55 13.75
N PRO A 29 14.67 6.23 13.41
CA PRO A 29 15.64 5.78 14.39
C PRO A 29 15.65 6.78 15.55
N GLY A 30 15.19 6.39 16.75
CA GLY A 30 14.99 7.26 17.89
C GLY A 30 13.53 7.57 18.25
N ALA A 31 12.53 7.13 17.49
CA ALA A 31 11.15 7.14 17.97
C ALA A 31 11.00 6.18 19.15
N ALA A 32 10.35 6.66 20.20
CA ALA A 32 10.16 5.93 21.45
C ALA A 32 9.80 4.47 21.18
N VAL A 33 10.55 3.57 21.82
CA VAL A 33 10.34 2.13 21.79
C VAL A 33 8.85 1.86 21.92
N ALA A 34 8.24 1.34 20.88
CA ALA A 34 6.84 0.94 20.91
C ALA A 34 6.68 -0.02 22.09
N ALA A 35 5.64 0.19 22.89
CA ALA A 35 5.41 -0.62 24.07
C ALA A 35 5.47 -2.10 23.68
N VAL A 36 6.22 -2.87 24.43
CA VAL A 36 6.31 -4.31 24.34
C VAL A 36 4.88 -4.86 24.36
N ASP A 37 4.39 -5.44 23.26
CA ASP A 37 3.01 -5.95 23.07
C ASP A 37 1.94 -4.91 22.64
N ASP A 38 2.25 -3.99 21.73
CA ASP A 38 1.25 -3.12 21.10
C ASP A 38 0.43 -3.91 20.05
N GLN A 39 -0.89 -3.92 20.24
CA GLN A 39 -1.84 -4.47 19.26
C GLN A 39 -2.66 -3.34 18.67
N ARG A 40 -2.88 -3.40 17.36
CA ARG A 40 -3.63 -2.38 16.65
C ARG A 40 -4.64 -3.02 15.71
N LEU A 41 -5.81 -2.42 15.64
CA LEU A 41 -6.81 -2.71 14.64
C LEU A 41 -6.92 -1.48 13.74
N VAL A 42 -6.72 -1.68 12.45
CA VAL A 42 -6.88 -0.65 11.42
C VAL A 42 -8.14 -0.96 10.63
N LEU A 43 -9.05 0.00 10.59
CA LEU A 43 -10.28 -0.05 9.81
C LEU A 43 -10.18 1.03 8.76
N SER A 44 -10.54 0.75 7.51
CA SER A 44 -10.65 1.78 6.49
C SER A 44 -11.90 1.61 5.65
N THR A 45 -12.33 2.72 5.07
CA THR A 45 -13.35 2.76 4.02
C THR A 45 -12.95 3.79 3.00
N ASP A 46 -13.26 3.53 1.74
CA ASP A 46 -12.99 4.44 0.65
C ASP A 46 -14.19 4.59 -0.28
N GLY A 47 -14.20 5.71 -1.00
CA GLY A 47 -15.11 5.95 -2.10
C GLY A 47 -14.34 6.54 -3.27
N SER A 48 -14.70 6.18 -4.49
CA SER A 48 -14.03 6.66 -5.70
C SER A 48 -15.00 7.00 -6.83
N THR A 49 -14.56 7.88 -7.71
CA THR A 49 -15.24 8.22 -8.96
C THR A 49 -14.28 8.06 -10.14
N LEU A 50 -14.82 7.59 -11.27
CA LEU A 50 -14.11 7.47 -12.55
C LEU A 50 -14.58 8.55 -13.53
N SER A 51 -13.74 8.93 -14.46
CA SER A 51 -14.03 9.93 -15.50
C SER A 51 -15.20 9.56 -16.43
N GLY A 52 -15.73 8.36 -16.38
CA GLY A 52 -16.93 7.91 -17.11
C GLY A 52 -18.23 8.02 -16.32
N GLY A 53 -18.22 8.60 -15.11
CA GLY A 53 -19.41 8.73 -14.25
C GLY A 53 -19.73 7.49 -13.42
N SER A 54 -18.96 6.41 -13.53
CA SER A 54 -19.04 5.26 -12.63
C SER A 54 -18.26 5.54 -11.34
N GLY A 55 -18.71 4.96 -10.24
CA GLY A 55 -18.08 5.07 -8.94
C GLY A 55 -17.62 3.72 -8.41
N GLY A 56 -17.03 3.75 -7.25
CA GLY A 56 -16.63 2.57 -6.51
C GLY A 56 -16.41 2.90 -5.05
N GLY A 57 -16.08 1.90 -4.28
CA GLY A 57 -15.76 2.04 -2.88
C GLY A 57 -15.37 0.71 -2.30
N GLY A 58 -14.89 0.75 -1.08
CA GLY A 58 -14.44 -0.44 -0.41
C GLY A 58 -14.24 -0.24 1.09
N GLY A 59 -13.68 -1.26 1.70
CA GLY A 59 -13.31 -1.20 3.09
C GLY A 59 -12.37 -2.30 3.46
N SER A 60 -11.57 -2.08 4.49
CA SER A 60 -10.62 -3.06 4.98
C SER A 60 -10.61 -3.14 6.51
N VAL A 61 -10.18 -4.29 6.99
CA VAL A 61 -9.84 -4.53 8.38
C VAL A 61 -8.46 -5.19 8.44
N THR A 62 -7.55 -4.64 9.25
CA THR A 62 -6.22 -5.20 9.46
C THR A 62 -5.90 -5.22 10.94
N TRP A 63 -5.49 -6.36 11.43
CA TRP A 63 -4.95 -6.53 12.77
C TRP A 63 -3.43 -6.59 12.70
N LEU A 64 -2.77 -5.87 13.59
CA LEU A 64 -1.31 -5.82 13.71
C LEU A 64 -0.93 -6.06 15.17
N ARG A 65 0.13 -6.83 15.40
CA ARG A 65 0.68 -7.07 16.74
C ARG A 65 2.20 -7.02 16.72
N ASN A 66 2.76 -6.19 17.57
CA ASN A 66 4.18 -6.24 17.90
C ASN A 66 4.43 -7.37 18.91
N ILE A 67 5.46 -8.14 18.68
CA ILE A 67 5.91 -9.26 19.55
C ILE A 67 7.28 -8.86 20.09
N GLY A 68 7.28 -8.29 21.29
CA GLY A 68 8.48 -7.66 21.83
C GLY A 68 8.89 -6.43 21.00
N SER A 69 10.19 -6.15 21.03
CA SER A 69 10.81 -5.02 20.30
C SER A 69 11.22 -5.39 18.86
N ASP A 70 11.24 -6.67 18.53
CA ASP A 70 11.99 -7.14 17.38
C ASP A 70 11.13 -7.80 16.30
N ALA A 71 9.89 -8.17 16.61
CA ALA A 71 9.02 -8.83 15.64
C ALA A 71 7.63 -8.17 15.59
N ALA A 72 6.99 -8.27 14.43
CA ALA A 72 5.59 -7.93 14.26
C ALA A 72 4.90 -8.92 13.32
N ILE A 73 3.62 -9.13 13.52
CA ILE A 73 2.75 -9.91 12.63
C ILE A 73 1.49 -9.14 12.33
N GLY A 74 0.89 -9.43 11.19
CA GLY A 74 -0.36 -8.82 10.76
C GLY A 74 -1.20 -9.76 9.93
N ALA A 75 -2.49 -9.55 9.98
CA ALA A 75 -3.47 -10.20 9.10
C ALA A 75 -4.61 -9.24 8.80
N GLY A 76 -5.18 -9.34 7.62
CA GLY A 76 -6.25 -8.45 7.22
C GLY A 76 -7.10 -9.01 6.11
N ALA A 77 -8.19 -8.31 5.83
CA ALA A 77 -9.02 -8.54 4.67
C ALA A 77 -9.52 -7.19 4.15
N ASP A 78 -9.72 -7.10 2.84
CA ASP A 78 -10.36 -5.97 2.20
C ASP A 78 -11.39 -6.43 1.17
N TYR A 79 -12.33 -5.55 0.91
CA TYR A 79 -13.29 -5.64 -0.18
C TYR A 79 -13.24 -4.34 -0.97
N GLN A 80 -13.21 -4.46 -2.29
CA GLN A 80 -13.21 -3.33 -3.21
C GLN A 80 -14.22 -3.54 -4.33
N GLN A 81 -14.84 -2.44 -4.73
CA GLN A 81 -15.71 -2.39 -5.91
C GLN A 81 -15.38 -1.14 -6.71
N VAL A 82 -15.17 -1.29 -8.01
CA VAL A 82 -14.97 -0.17 -8.95
C VAL A 82 -15.72 -0.46 -10.24
N ALA A 83 -16.70 0.36 -10.56
CA ALA A 83 -17.59 0.15 -11.69
C ALA A 83 -18.27 -1.23 -11.64
N ASN A 84 -17.99 -2.10 -12.60
CA ASN A 84 -18.51 -3.47 -12.69
C ASN A 84 -17.52 -4.54 -12.18
N ALA A 85 -16.43 -4.11 -11.56
CA ALA A 85 -15.44 -5.00 -10.95
C ALA A 85 -15.59 -5.01 -9.44
N HIS A 86 -15.46 -6.16 -8.82
CA HIS A 86 -15.37 -6.29 -7.36
C HIS A 86 -14.42 -7.43 -6.98
N TRP A 87 -13.76 -7.29 -5.84
CA TRP A 87 -12.84 -8.31 -5.34
C TRP A 87 -12.69 -8.26 -3.83
N THR A 88 -12.26 -9.38 -3.28
CA THR A 88 -11.91 -9.54 -1.87
C THR A 88 -10.49 -10.04 -1.76
N THR A 89 -9.71 -9.49 -0.82
CA THR A 89 -8.34 -9.88 -0.55
C THR A 89 -8.17 -10.31 0.89
N GLY A 90 -7.44 -11.39 1.12
CA GLY A 90 -6.84 -11.72 2.41
C GLY A 90 -5.37 -11.31 2.43
N THR A 91 -4.88 -10.80 3.55
CA THR A 91 -3.49 -10.38 3.72
C THR A 91 -2.88 -11.00 4.95
N ALA A 92 -1.59 -11.35 4.88
CA ALA A 92 -0.79 -11.76 6.02
C ALA A 92 0.60 -11.12 5.91
N SER A 93 1.16 -10.68 7.04
CA SER A 93 2.48 -10.06 7.06
C SER A 93 3.26 -10.43 8.31
N GLY A 94 4.58 -10.35 8.21
CA GLY A 94 5.48 -10.54 9.33
C GLY A 94 6.76 -9.75 9.14
N SER A 95 7.35 -9.31 10.24
CA SER A 95 8.66 -8.65 10.23
C SER A 95 9.49 -9.06 11.44
N LEU A 96 10.81 -9.03 11.26
CA LEU A 96 11.78 -9.38 12.28
C LEU A 96 12.99 -8.45 12.19
N ALA A 97 13.37 -7.84 13.31
CA ALA A 97 14.62 -7.12 13.44
C ALA A 97 15.79 -8.09 13.63
N LEU A 98 16.90 -7.86 12.93
CA LEU A 98 18.07 -8.71 12.96
C LEU A 98 19.21 -8.04 13.74
N GLY A 99 19.79 -8.76 14.69
CA GLY A 99 20.95 -8.28 15.48
C GLY A 99 20.58 -7.46 16.70
N GLN A 100 21.57 -6.73 17.22
CA GLN A 100 21.46 -5.91 18.44
C GLN A 100 21.78 -4.43 18.10
N GLY A 101 21.26 -3.49 18.89
CA GLY A 101 21.49 -2.07 18.73
C GLY A 101 20.28 -1.31 18.14
N GLU A 102 20.41 0.01 18.00
CA GLU A 102 19.30 0.88 17.55
C GLU A 102 19.07 0.88 16.03
N ALA A 103 20.08 0.52 15.25
CA ALA A 103 20.05 0.54 13.78
C ALA A 103 19.87 -0.87 13.18
N LYS A 104 19.09 -1.72 13.86
CA LYS A 104 18.85 -3.10 13.40
C LYS A 104 18.22 -3.13 12.01
N PRO A 105 18.75 -3.91 11.06
CA PRO A 105 18.01 -4.18 9.83
C PRO A 105 16.76 -5.03 10.13
N HIS A 106 15.68 -4.73 9.43
CA HIS A 106 14.41 -5.45 9.50
C HIS A 106 14.21 -6.24 8.22
N ILE A 107 13.95 -7.53 8.35
CA ILE A 107 13.39 -8.32 7.26
C ILE A 107 11.88 -8.34 7.41
N TYR A 108 11.17 -8.37 6.29
CA TYR A 108 9.72 -8.50 6.29
C TYR A 108 9.25 -9.37 5.13
N VAL A 109 8.09 -9.95 5.33
CA VAL A 109 7.35 -10.72 4.32
C VAL A 109 5.89 -10.28 4.34
N GLU A 110 5.26 -10.30 3.17
CA GLU A 110 3.86 -9.96 3.00
C GLU A 110 3.26 -10.83 1.90
N VAL A 111 2.03 -11.31 2.12
CA VAL A 111 1.29 -12.12 1.15
C VAL A 111 -0.12 -11.56 1.06
N HIS A 112 -0.60 -11.42 -0.18
CA HIS A 112 -1.98 -11.07 -0.49
C HIS A 112 -2.54 -12.13 -1.42
N GLU A 113 -3.71 -12.62 -1.11
CA GLU A 113 -4.46 -13.55 -1.95
C GLU A 113 -5.86 -13.01 -2.15
N GLY A 114 -6.29 -12.92 -3.40
CA GLY A 114 -7.57 -12.33 -3.71
C GLY A 114 -8.28 -12.99 -4.88
N ALA A 115 -9.58 -12.82 -4.88
CA ALA A 115 -10.46 -13.25 -5.96
C ALA A 115 -11.55 -12.20 -6.18
N GLY A 116 -12.03 -12.14 -7.40
CA GLY A 116 -13.08 -11.20 -7.78
C GLY A 116 -13.61 -11.45 -9.17
N ASP A 117 -14.44 -10.53 -9.63
CA ASP A 117 -15.06 -10.57 -10.94
C ASP A 117 -14.98 -9.20 -11.63
N VAL A 118 -14.83 -9.21 -12.94
CA VAL A 118 -15.02 -8.06 -13.82
C VAL A 118 -16.14 -8.38 -14.81
N GLY A 119 -17.33 -7.86 -14.55
CA GLY A 119 -18.51 -8.25 -15.30
C GLY A 119 -18.85 -9.72 -15.11
N THR A 120 -18.58 -10.57 -16.12
CA THR A 120 -18.80 -12.03 -16.06
C THR A 120 -17.49 -12.83 -15.97
N HIS A 121 -16.34 -12.17 -15.93
CA HIS A 121 -15.03 -12.81 -15.89
C HIS A 121 -14.51 -12.85 -14.45
N ALA A 122 -14.40 -14.06 -13.88
CA ALA A 122 -13.76 -14.27 -12.60
C ALA A 122 -12.25 -14.22 -12.73
N PHE A 123 -11.56 -13.64 -11.75
CA PHE A 123 -10.11 -13.58 -11.70
C PHE A 123 -9.56 -13.90 -10.31
N HIS A 124 -8.33 -14.39 -10.29
CA HIS A 124 -7.54 -14.56 -9.09
C HIS A 124 -6.27 -13.73 -9.17
N TYR A 125 -5.82 -13.22 -8.03
CA TYR A 125 -4.51 -12.65 -7.94
C TYR A 125 -3.80 -13.05 -6.65
N SER A 126 -2.49 -13.15 -6.75
CA SER A 126 -1.62 -13.31 -5.61
C SER A 126 -0.47 -12.31 -5.68
N LEU A 127 -0.05 -11.87 -4.51
CA LEU A 127 1.13 -11.04 -4.35
C LEU A 127 1.91 -11.56 -3.15
N ALA A 128 3.18 -11.84 -3.36
CA ALA A 128 4.11 -12.15 -2.28
C ALA A 128 5.26 -11.15 -2.33
N ALA A 129 5.57 -10.53 -1.21
CA ALA A 129 6.69 -9.61 -1.08
C ALA A 129 7.62 -10.05 0.04
N ALA A 130 8.91 -9.88 -0.17
CA ALA A 130 9.93 -10.04 0.85
C ALA A 130 10.93 -8.90 0.72
N GLY A 131 11.41 -8.37 1.84
CA GLY A 131 12.33 -7.26 1.77
C GLY A 131 13.17 -7.11 3.02
N VAL A 132 14.16 -6.25 2.87
CA VAL A 132 15.02 -5.80 3.97
C VAL A 132 15.03 -4.29 4.01
N LEU A 133 14.99 -3.76 5.21
CA LEU A 133 15.13 -2.35 5.48
C LEU A 133 16.25 -2.17 6.48
N GLY A 134 17.18 -1.29 6.19
CA GLY A 134 18.31 -0.99 7.07
C GLY A 134 18.63 0.49 7.11
N ALA A 135 19.15 0.95 8.25
CA ALA A 135 19.69 2.30 8.39
C ALA A 135 21.13 2.32 7.87
N LEU A 136 21.42 3.20 6.91
CA LEU A 136 22.78 3.49 6.47
C LEU A 136 23.43 4.54 7.38
N THR A 137 22.63 5.47 7.88
CA THR A 137 23.04 6.49 8.86
C THR A 137 21.85 6.73 9.80
N PRO A 138 22.00 7.49 10.90
CA PRO A 138 20.85 7.84 11.77
C PRO A 138 19.71 8.58 11.06
N ARG A 139 19.95 9.10 9.84
CA ARG A 139 18.93 9.85 9.08
C ARG A 139 18.60 9.22 7.72
N LEU A 140 19.35 8.25 7.26
CA LEU A 140 19.17 7.64 5.94
C LEU A 140 18.95 6.16 6.07
N SER A 141 17.85 5.67 5.53
CA SER A 141 17.52 4.25 5.46
C SER A 141 17.38 3.79 4.00
N VAL A 142 17.71 2.55 3.75
CA VAL A 142 17.53 1.88 2.46
C VAL A 142 16.56 0.70 2.61
N GLN A 143 15.71 0.53 1.62
CA GLN A 143 14.80 -0.61 1.48
C GLN A 143 15.12 -1.34 0.19
N LEU A 144 15.28 -2.65 0.28
CA LEU A 144 15.31 -3.56 -0.86
C LEU A 144 14.13 -4.52 -0.71
N GLU A 145 13.35 -4.65 -1.76
CA GLU A 145 12.17 -5.51 -1.77
C GLU A 145 12.10 -6.27 -3.08
N GLU A 146 11.73 -7.52 -3.03
CA GLU A 146 11.30 -8.32 -4.17
C GLU A 146 9.82 -8.63 -4.01
N ARG A 147 9.05 -8.40 -5.07
CA ARG A 147 7.62 -8.64 -5.08
C ARG A 147 7.25 -9.52 -6.27
N ARG A 148 6.66 -10.66 -5.99
CA ARG A 148 6.04 -11.52 -7.01
C ARG A 148 4.58 -11.16 -7.14
N ILE A 149 4.13 -10.95 -8.36
CA ILE A 149 2.74 -10.65 -8.70
C ILE A 149 2.26 -11.67 -9.72
N ASP A 150 1.14 -12.28 -9.45
CA ASP A 150 0.43 -13.17 -10.36
C ASP A 150 -1.05 -12.76 -10.40
N ILE A 151 -1.56 -12.37 -11.58
CA ILE A 151 -2.94 -11.95 -11.80
C ILE A 151 -3.41 -12.61 -13.07
N ASP A 152 -4.27 -13.63 -12.97
CA ASP A 152 -4.71 -14.40 -14.14
C ASP A 152 -3.54 -14.82 -15.04
N THR A 153 -3.49 -14.18 -16.23
CA THR A 153 -2.45 -14.42 -17.25
C THR A 153 -1.23 -13.50 -17.12
N SER A 154 -1.28 -12.54 -16.20
CA SER A 154 -0.20 -11.56 -15.98
C SER A 154 0.61 -11.94 -14.75
N HIS A 155 1.90 -12.10 -14.93
CA HIS A 155 2.80 -12.44 -13.83
C HIS A 155 4.17 -11.79 -14.00
N GLY A 156 4.89 -11.65 -12.91
CA GLY A 156 6.26 -11.14 -12.93
C GLY A 156 6.79 -10.80 -11.55
N ASN A 157 8.07 -10.54 -11.52
CA ASN A 157 8.77 -10.08 -10.34
C ASN A 157 8.98 -8.57 -10.42
N LEU A 158 8.87 -7.88 -9.30
CA LEU A 158 8.98 -6.44 -9.19
C LEU A 158 9.97 -6.07 -8.07
N PRO A 159 11.28 -6.16 -8.31
CA PRO A 159 12.26 -5.63 -7.39
C PRO A 159 12.06 -4.11 -7.22
N LYS A 160 12.24 -3.65 -5.99
CA LYS A 160 12.10 -2.26 -5.59
C LYS A 160 13.28 -1.83 -4.72
N LEU A 161 13.83 -0.67 -5.05
CA LEU A 161 14.79 0.05 -4.23
C LEU A 161 14.10 1.29 -3.66
N GLY A 162 14.18 1.45 -2.35
CA GLY A 162 13.67 2.61 -1.63
C GLY A 162 14.75 3.29 -0.81
N LEU A 163 14.67 4.61 -0.70
CA LEU A 163 15.48 5.44 0.17
C LEU A 163 14.56 6.32 1.01
N SER A 164 14.90 6.49 2.30
CA SER A 164 14.16 7.37 3.19
C SER A 164 15.16 8.24 3.96
N PHE A 165 14.89 9.54 4.01
CA PHE A 165 15.72 10.55 4.67
C PHE A 165 14.91 11.31 5.72
N GLN A 166 15.35 11.23 6.97
CA GLN A 166 14.79 11.97 8.09
C GLN A 166 15.35 13.40 8.09
N ALA A 167 14.62 14.33 7.46
CA ALA A 167 15.05 15.72 7.36
C ALA A 167 15.01 16.45 8.71
N THR A 168 13.92 16.22 9.48
CA THR A 168 13.77 16.67 10.88
C THR A 168 13.14 15.55 11.70
N PRO A 169 13.08 15.62 13.03
CA PRO A 169 12.34 14.61 13.84
C PRO A 169 10.86 14.42 13.43
N GLN A 170 10.28 15.39 12.73
CA GLN A 170 8.89 15.37 12.31
C GLN A 170 8.72 15.11 10.80
N LEU A 171 9.76 15.28 9.98
CA LEU A 171 9.65 15.23 8.52
C LEU A 171 10.52 14.12 7.93
N LEU A 172 9.86 13.15 7.30
CA LEU A 172 10.48 12.06 6.56
C LEU A 172 10.22 12.26 5.06
N ALA A 173 11.27 12.26 4.26
CA ALA A 173 11.19 12.21 2.80
C ALA A 173 11.56 10.81 2.32
N SER A 174 10.84 10.25 1.38
CA SER A 174 11.15 8.96 0.80
C SER A 174 11.01 8.97 -0.72
N ALA A 175 11.81 8.15 -1.37
CA ALA A 175 11.71 7.89 -2.79
C ALA A 175 11.94 6.39 -3.05
N SER A 176 11.25 5.83 -4.02
CA SER A 176 11.49 4.45 -4.43
C SER A 176 11.34 4.28 -5.93
N TYR A 177 12.02 3.27 -6.45
CA TYR A 177 11.92 2.84 -7.83
C TYR A 177 11.67 1.33 -7.87
N ALA A 178 10.65 0.92 -8.59
CA ALA A 178 10.29 -0.47 -8.82
C ALA A 178 10.36 -0.77 -10.32
N TYR A 179 10.90 -1.94 -10.67
CA TYR A 179 11.11 -2.34 -12.05
C TYR A 179 10.76 -3.81 -12.24
N SER A 180 9.89 -4.14 -13.20
CA SER A 180 9.53 -5.54 -13.45
C SER A 180 10.64 -6.30 -14.15
N LEU A 181 10.97 -7.49 -13.62
CA LEU A 181 11.91 -8.45 -14.18
C LEU A 181 11.14 -9.73 -14.55
N GLY A 182 11.27 -10.10 -15.83
CA GLY A 182 10.59 -11.28 -16.35
C GLY A 182 9.06 -11.13 -16.38
N GLY A 183 8.39 -12.13 -16.93
CA GLY A 183 6.95 -12.11 -17.10
C GLY A 183 6.47 -11.02 -18.06
N ASN A 184 5.22 -10.60 -17.89
CA ASN A 184 4.55 -9.65 -18.80
C ASN A 184 4.02 -8.38 -18.10
N LEU A 185 4.50 -8.06 -16.89
CA LEU A 185 4.02 -6.90 -16.14
C LEU A 185 4.39 -5.56 -16.77
N GLY A 186 5.60 -5.42 -17.32
CA GLY A 186 6.05 -4.18 -17.97
C GLY A 186 6.09 -2.95 -17.06
N THR A 187 6.16 -3.13 -15.75
CA THR A 187 6.04 -2.06 -14.74
C THR A 187 7.37 -1.38 -14.47
N LYS A 188 7.36 -0.04 -14.41
CA LYS A 188 8.47 0.81 -13.99
C LYS A 188 7.89 1.99 -13.22
N LEU A 189 7.88 1.94 -11.91
CA LEU A 189 7.25 2.96 -11.08
C LEU A 189 8.28 3.71 -10.25
N THR A 190 8.17 5.03 -10.28
CA THR A 190 8.86 5.92 -9.35
C THR A 190 7.84 6.47 -8.37
N THR A 191 8.17 6.42 -7.09
CA THR A 191 7.35 7.00 -6.02
C THR A 191 8.18 8.00 -5.25
N VAL A 192 7.58 9.14 -4.91
CA VAL A 192 8.12 10.09 -3.92
C VAL A 192 7.06 10.39 -2.89
N ARG A 193 7.49 10.58 -1.63
CA ARG A 193 6.57 10.84 -0.54
C ARG A 193 7.23 11.68 0.55
N LEU A 194 6.44 12.56 1.15
CA LEU A 194 6.76 13.33 2.34
C LEU A 194 5.76 12.96 3.43
N ASP A 195 6.26 12.60 4.59
CA ASP A 195 5.48 12.33 5.79
C ASP A 195 5.84 13.34 6.87
N TYR A 196 4.83 13.96 7.44
CA TYR A 196 4.96 14.84 8.59
C TYR A 196 4.26 14.20 9.79
N SER A 197 4.91 14.19 10.96
CA SER A 197 4.36 13.65 12.19
C SER A 197 4.66 14.55 13.36
N ALA A 198 3.62 15.05 14.00
CA ALA A 198 3.67 15.77 15.28
C ALA A 198 2.91 14.97 16.34
N LYS A 199 2.90 15.46 17.60
CA LYS A 199 2.33 14.72 18.75
C LYS A 199 0.87 14.25 18.52
N SER A 200 0.04 15.05 17.88
CA SER A 200 -1.38 14.75 17.67
C SER A 200 -1.85 14.91 16.22
N PHE A 201 -0.95 15.30 15.33
CA PHE A 201 -1.26 15.60 13.94
C PHE A 201 -0.26 14.91 13.03
N SER A 202 -0.73 14.39 11.90
CA SER A 202 0.11 13.85 10.84
C SER A 202 -0.35 14.37 9.48
N GLY A 203 0.56 14.38 8.54
CA GLY A 203 0.27 14.73 7.15
C GLY A 203 1.12 13.89 6.23
N LEU A 204 0.61 13.63 5.05
CA LEU A 204 1.37 12.98 3.99
C LEU A 204 1.07 13.64 2.64
N LEU A 205 2.05 13.61 1.76
CA LEU A 205 1.95 14.07 0.38
C LEU A 205 2.84 13.19 -0.48
N GLY A 206 2.38 12.80 -1.65
CA GLY A 206 3.24 12.03 -2.54
C GLY A 206 2.73 11.95 -3.96
N ALA A 207 3.56 11.35 -4.80
CA ALA A 207 3.26 11.09 -6.20
C ALA A 207 3.90 9.78 -6.66
N VAL A 208 3.23 9.13 -7.61
CA VAL A 208 3.69 7.93 -8.30
C VAL A 208 3.58 8.16 -9.79
N TRP A 209 4.58 7.74 -10.56
CA TRP A 209 4.51 7.82 -12.03
C TRP A 209 5.34 6.72 -12.69
N GLY A 210 4.95 6.41 -13.91
CA GLY A 210 5.63 5.45 -14.77
C GLY A 210 4.68 4.43 -15.39
N PRO A 211 5.15 3.57 -16.28
CA PRO A 211 4.38 2.43 -16.76
C PRO A 211 3.99 1.52 -15.60
N ALA A 212 2.71 1.24 -15.47
CA ALA A 212 2.19 0.31 -14.47
C ALA A 212 1.86 -1.04 -15.11
N ALA A 213 1.87 -2.11 -14.31
CA ALA A 213 1.35 -3.38 -14.76
C ALA A 213 -0.07 -3.19 -15.27
N PRO A 214 -0.41 -3.67 -16.45
CA PRO A 214 -1.78 -3.69 -16.86
C PRO A 214 -2.53 -4.68 -15.95
N ALA A 215 -3.18 -4.16 -14.94
CA ALA A 215 -4.34 -4.81 -14.39
C ALA A 215 -5.55 -4.44 -15.27
N VAL A 216 -5.33 -4.43 -16.56
CA VAL A 216 -6.36 -4.17 -17.56
C VAL A 216 -6.81 -5.52 -18.06
N PHE A 217 -7.95 -5.97 -17.55
CA PHE A 217 -8.68 -7.06 -18.19
C PHE A 217 -9.24 -6.54 -19.51
N ASP A 218 -8.60 -6.88 -20.59
CA ASP A 218 -9.19 -6.70 -21.90
C ASP A 218 -10.33 -7.74 -22.05
N LEU A 219 -11.54 -7.29 -21.83
CA LEU A 219 -12.78 -8.06 -21.99
C LEU A 219 -13.00 -8.58 -23.43
N ILE A 220 -12.10 -8.29 -24.38
CA ILE A 220 -12.26 -8.60 -25.78
C ILE A 220 -11.15 -9.50 -26.32
N GLY A 221 -10.25 -10.01 -25.48
CA GLY A 221 -9.20 -10.97 -25.91
C GLY A 221 -8.13 -10.37 -26.82
N GLN A 222 -7.88 -9.08 -26.76
CA GLN A 222 -6.81 -8.43 -27.52
C GLN A 222 -5.49 -8.38 -26.75
N VAL A 223 -4.41 -8.55 -27.47
CA VAL A 223 -3.03 -8.61 -26.99
C VAL A 223 -2.71 -7.45 -26.02
N VAL A 224 -2.34 -7.81 -24.82
CA VAL A 224 -1.88 -6.92 -23.76
C VAL A 224 -0.71 -6.07 -24.27
N ARG A 225 -0.93 -4.75 -24.37
CA ARG A 225 0.15 -3.79 -24.66
C ARG A 225 1.01 -3.60 -23.40
N PRO A 226 2.30 -3.25 -23.54
CA PRO A 226 3.12 -2.87 -22.39
C PRO A 226 2.42 -1.78 -21.59
N GLY A 227 2.49 -1.89 -20.27
CA GLY A 227 1.65 -1.22 -19.29
C GLY A 227 1.39 0.27 -19.54
N PRO A 228 0.14 0.71 -19.31
CA PRO A 228 -0.25 2.10 -19.43
C PRO A 228 0.55 3.01 -18.50
N SER A 229 0.74 4.27 -18.89
CA SER A 229 1.42 5.25 -18.04
C SER A 229 0.51 5.65 -16.88
N LEU A 230 0.92 5.34 -15.66
CA LEU A 230 0.29 5.82 -14.44
C LEU A 230 0.85 7.19 -14.04
N LYS A 231 -0.02 8.10 -13.64
CA LYS A 231 0.30 9.30 -12.87
C LYS A 231 -0.65 9.38 -11.70
N GLU A 232 -0.10 9.42 -10.51
CA GLU A 232 -0.88 9.49 -9.27
C GLU A 232 -0.33 10.58 -8.38
N GLY A 233 -1.22 11.31 -7.72
CA GLY A 233 -0.90 12.24 -6.66
C GLY A 233 -1.81 11.98 -5.47
N PHE A 234 -1.26 11.97 -4.27
CA PHE A 234 -2.03 11.74 -3.05
C PHE A 234 -1.62 12.69 -1.93
N ALA A 235 -2.59 13.05 -1.10
CA ALA A 235 -2.36 13.85 0.10
C ALA A 235 -3.27 13.39 1.22
N GLY A 236 -2.82 13.49 2.45
CA GLY A 236 -3.60 13.08 3.60
C GLY A 236 -3.28 13.88 4.85
N ILE A 237 -4.26 13.92 5.75
CA ILE A 237 -4.14 14.51 7.07
C ILE A 237 -4.65 13.52 8.12
N GLY A 238 -3.99 13.48 9.26
CA GLY A 238 -4.36 12.59 10.36
C GLY A 238 -4.35 13.31 11.71
N LYS A 239 -5.13 12.76 12.62
CA LYS A 239 -5.24 13.25 14.00
C LYS A 239 -5.32 12.08 14.97
N ALA A 240 -4.49 12.13 16.01
CA ALA A 240 -4.57 11.20 17.13
C ALA A 240 -5.47 11.77 18.23
N VAL A 241 -6.41 10.94 18.72
CA VAL A 241 -7.33 11.27 19.82
C VAL A 241 -7.40 10.07 20.76
N GLY A 242 -6.79 10.19 21.94
CA GLY A 242 -6.70 9.10 22.89
C GLY A 242 -5.94 7.89 22.31
N ARG A 243 -6.62 6.75 22.21
CA ARG A 243 -6.08 5.50 21.65
C ARG A 243 -6.42 5.32 20.16
N THR A 244 -7.02 6.30 19.53
CA THR A 244 -7.38 6.25 18.12
C THR A 244 -6.57 7.24 17.30
N GLN A 245 -6.23 6.84 16.10
CA GLN A 245 -5.65 7.73 15.09
C GLN A 245 -6.52 7.68 13.85
N TRP A 246 -6.99 8.83 13.43
CA TRP A 246 -7.77 9.02 12.21
C TRP A 246 -6.86 9.54 11.10
N LEU A 247 -7.07 9.06 9.89
CA LEU A 247 -6.36 9.49 8.70
C LEU A 247 -7.36 9.63 7.54
N LEU A 248 -7.38 10.80 6.92
CA LEU A 248 -8.14 11.07 5.70
C LEU A 248 -7.13 11.27 4.57
N VAL A 249 -7.27 10.53 3.48
CA VAL A 249 -6.40 10.60 2.30
C VAL A 249 -7.27 10.82 1.08
N GLY A 250 -6.88 11.79 0.25
CA GLY A 250 -7.39 11.94 -1.11
C GLY A 250 -6.32 11.52 -2.10
N ASP A 251 -6.71 10.83 -3.15
CA ASP A 251 -5.83 10.52 -4.27
C ASP A 251 -6.48 10.85 -5.61
N TYR A 252 -5.63 11.12 -6.58
CA TYR A 252 -5.98 11.31 -7.98
C TYR A 252 -5.06 10.48 -8.84
N GLN A 253 -5.64 9.65 -9.69
CA GLN A 253 -4.92 8.79 -10.63
C GLN A 253 -5.34 9.11 -12.06
N ASP A 254 -4.37 9.13 -12.97
CA ASP A 254 -4.58 9.19 -14.42
C ASP A 254 -3.82 8.02 -15.05
N VAL A 255 -4.56 7.14 -15.70
CA VAL A 255 -4.02 6.00 -16.44
C VAL A 255 -4.49 6.11 -17.88
N GLU A 256 -3.61 6.64 -18.76
CA GLU A 256 -3.90 6.85 -20.19
C GLU A 256 -5.25 7.57 -20.47
N GLY A 257 -5.56 8.59 -19.68
CA GLY A 257 -6.78 9.40 -19.83
C GLY A 257 -8.00 8.87 -19.06
N THR A 258 -7.93 7.68 -18.46
CA THR A 258 -8.91 7.25 -17.47
C THR A 258 -8.50 7.81 -16.11
N ARG A 259 -9.33 8.71 -15.58
CA ARG A 259 -9.07 9.41 -14.33
C ARG A 259 -9.90 8.80 -13.21
N ARG A 260 -9.27 8.59 -12.07
CA ARG A 260 -9.92 8.18 -10.83
C ARG A 260 -9.58 9.20 -9.74
N THR A 261 -10.59 9.59 -8.99
CA THR A 261 -10.40 10.32 -7.74
C THR A 261 -10.97 9.46 -6.62
N SER A 262 -10.23 9.29 -5.54
CA SER A 262 -10.72 8.57 -4.36
C SER A 262 -10.46 9.33 -3.07
N VAL A 263 -11.27 9.00 -2.06
CA VAL A 263 -11.12 9.48 -0.68
C VAL A 263 -11.19 8.27 0.23
N THR A 264 -10.18 8.12 1.08
CA THR A 264 -10.08 7.04 2.06
C THR A 264 -10.10 7.63 3.47
N LEU A 265 -10.95 7.09 4.33
CA LEU A 265 -10.94 7.33 5.77
C LEU A 265 -10.46 6.08 6.48
N ALA A 266 -9.41 6.22 7.28
CA ALA A 266 -8.88 5.13 8.09
C ALA A 266 -8.90 5.49 9.59
N CYS A 267 -9.11 4.49 10.42
CA CYS A 267 -9.08 4.58 11.87
C CYS A 267 -8.18 3.46 12.42
N THR A 268 -7.10 3.84 13.10
CA THR A 268 -6.26 2.91 13.84
C THR A 268 -6.65 2.96 15.32
N VAL A 269 -6.98 1.82 15.91
CA VAL A 269 -7.32 1.66 17.32
C VAL A 269 -6.20 0.88 18.01
N HIS A 270 -5.54 1.50 19.00
CA HIS A 270 -4.58 0.81 19.85
C HIS A 270 -5.31 0.01 20.93
N LEU A 271 -5.18 -1.30 20.87
CA LEU A 271 -5.82 -2.21 21.82
C LEU A 271 -4.98 -2.28 23.11
N PRO A 272 -5.60 -2.43 24.28
CA PRO A 272 -4.86 -2.55 25.53
C PRO A 272 -4.02 -3.81 25.55
N ALA A 273 -2.79 -3.72 26.03
CA ALA A 273 -1.97 -4.89 26.32
C ALA A 273 -2.66 -5.79 27.36
N ARG A 274 -2.67 -7.12 27.15
CA ARG A 274 -3.23 -8.06 28.12
C ARG A 274 -2.52 -7.90 29.46
N GLY A 275 -3.26 -7.54 30.51
CA GLY A 275 -2.77 -7.48 31.89
C GLY A 275 -2.49 -6.08 32.46
N GLN A 276 -2.74 -4.99 31.72
CA GLN A 276 -2.77 -3.67 32.32
C GLN A 276 -4.16 -3.41 32.94
N PRO A 277 -4.28 -3.13 34.24
CA PRO A 277 -5.54 -2.68 34.83
C PRO A 277 -5.97 -1.37 34.17
N GLN A 278 -7.26 -1.27 33.86
CA GLN A 278 -7.91 -0.07 33.31
C GLN A 278 -7.92 1.06 34.34
#